data_8f39a61ddd62a0aa86a4606e5581a1c2
#
_entry.id   8f39a61ddd62a0aa86a4606e5581a1c2
#
_cell.length_a   1.000
_cell.length_b   1.000
_cell.length_c   1.000
_cell.angle_alpha   90.00
_cell.angle_beta   90.00
_cell.angle_gamma   90.00
#
_symmetry.space_group_name_H-M   'P 1'
#
loop_
_entity.id
_entity.type
_entity.pdbx_description
1 polymer ?
#
loop_
_entity_poly.entity_id
_entity_poly.type
_entity_poly.pdbx_seq_one_letter_code
_entity_poly.pdbx_strand_id
1 'polypeptide(L)'
;MYKLVFLAVGSAIAMLVAAQLMMSPRRAAADEPSGKSGVHAMAASARPAASDEQTEIARDESGQFRLTAQVNGQDARFLVDTGADMVALTVEDARNLGIDVDPESFEPIGRSASGVARGTVVRIDRFQLGDAEFRDVDAIVLEGLGTNLLGQSLLRRLGKVEMRGDRMVIRHS
;
A
#
# COMPACT_ATOMS: atom_id res chain seq x y z
N MET A 1 11.46 -16.15 -20.89
CA MET A 1 10.04 -16.06 -20.57
C MET A 1 9.65 -14.81 -19.77
N TYR A 2 10.51 -13.82 -19.63
CA TYR A 2 10.25 -12.59 -18.84
C TYR A 2 9.69 -11.42 -19.66
N LYS A 3 9.56 -11.55 -20.98
CA LYS A 3 9.17 -10.42 -21.86
C LYS A 3 7.68 -10.04 -21.85
N LEU A 4 6.81 -10.88 -21.29
CA LEU A 4 5.34 -10.63 -21.25
C LEU A 4 4.83 -10.03 -19.92
N VAL A 5 5.64 -10.06 -18.86
CA VAL A 5 5.26 -9.54 -17.54
C VAL A 5 5.30 -8.00 -17.48
N PHE A 6 6.07 -7.38 -18.37
CA PHE A 6 6.33 -5.93 -18.32
C PHE A 6 5.25 -5.05 -18.96
N LEU A 7 4.25 -5.62 -19.61
CA LEU A 7 3.24 -4.80 -20.30
C LEU A 7 2.13 -4.26 -19.37
N ALA A 8 1.90 -4.89 -18.22
CA ALA A 8 0.83 -4.53 -17.30
C ALA A 8 1.18 -3.38 -16.34
N VAL A 9 2.48 -3.20 -16.03
CA VAL A 9 2.94 -2.15 -15.09
C VAL A 9 2.76 -0.74 -15.66
N GLY A 10 2.80 -0.59 -16.97
CA GLY A 10 2.74 0.72 -17.64
C GLY A 10 1.40 1.44 -17.53
N SER A 11 0.28 0.70 -17.34
CA SER A 11 -1.06 1.30 -17.32
C SER A 11 -1.44 1.92 -15.97
N ALA A 12 -1.01 1.29 -14.86
CA ALA A 12 -1.34 1.75 -13.52
C ALA A 12 -0.57 3.01 -13.10
N ILE A 13 0.70 3.13 -13.52
CA ILE A 13 1.53 4.30 -13.22
C ILE A 13 1.00 5.56 -13.92
N ALA A 14 0.43 5.43 -15.13
CA ALA A 14 -0.13 6.55 -15.87
C ALA A 14 -1.36 7.18 -15.19
N MET A 15 -2.17 6.37 -14.50
CA MET A 15 -3.37 6.84 -13.81
C MET A 15 -3.07 7.57 -12.51
N LEU A 16 -2.01 7.19 -11.82
CA LEU A 16 -1.63 7.76 -10.52
C LEU A 16 -1.04 9.17 -10.65
N VAL A 17 -0.28 9.44 -11.70
CA VAL A 17 0.34 10.77 -11.93
C VAL A 17 -0.71 11.81 -12.37
N ALA A 18 -1.75 11.40 -13.09
CA ALA A 18 -2.82 12.31 -13.52
C ALA A 18 -3.73 12.77 -12.36
N ALA A 19 -3.92 11.94 -11.33
CA ALA A 19 -4.77 12.27 -10.18
C ALA A 19 -4.11 13.27 -9.22
N GLN A 20 -2.80 13.33 -9.14
CA GLN A 20 -2.10 14.25 -8.24
C GLN A 20 -2.00 15.69 -8.74
N LEU A 21 -2.21 15.93 -10.04
CA LEU A 21 -2.10 17.29 -10.62
C LEU A 21 -3.39 18.13 -10.49
N MET A 22 -4.51 17.55 -10.03
CA MET A 22 -5.82 18.24 -10.02
C MET A 22 -6.38 18.61 -8.64
N MET A 23 -5.73 18.31 -7.53
CA MET A 23 -6.28 18.66 -6.21
C MET A 23 -5.38 19.56 -5.39
N SER A 24 -5.58 20.88 -5.56
CA SER A 24 -5.18 21.86 -4.56
C SER A 24 -6.30 22.01 -3.52
N PRO A 25 -6.02 21.98 -2.21
CA PRO A 25 -7.06 22.06 -1.20
C PRO A 25 -7.49 23.52 -0.98
N ARG A 26 -8.77 23.77 -1.16
CA ARG A 26 -9.41 25.02 -0.72
C ARG A 26 -9.74 24.91 0.77
N ARG A 27 -9.05 25.72 1.57
CA ARG A 27 -9.32 25.93 3.00
C ARG A 27 -10.68 26.61 3.17
N ALA A 28 -11.54 26.03 4.01
CA ALA A 28 -12.63 26.77 4.66
C ALA A 28 -12.71 26.37 6.13
N ALA A 29 -12.82 27.41 6.98
CA ALA A 29 -12.74 27.35 8.43
C ALA A 29 -14.14 27.30 9.07
N ALA A 30 -14.14 26.91 10.37
CA ALA A 30 -15.13 27.14 11.43
C ALA A 30 -16.45 26.31 11.38
N ASP A 31 -16.85 25.61 12.41
CA ASP A 31 -17.36 26.05 13.71
C ASP A 31 -17.61 24.85 14.62
N GLU A 32 -17.23 24.94 15.89
CA GLU A 32 -17.74 24.07 16.95
C GLU A 32 -19.11 24.56 17.46
N PRO A 33 -19.93 23.68 18.05
CA PRO A 33 -20.21 23.86 19.46
C PRO A 33 -20.33 22.57 20.31
N SER A 34 -19.70 22.68 21.44
CA SER A 34 -19.96 22.10 22.77
C SER A 34 -21.33 21.46 23.06
N GLY A 35 -21.32 20.26 23.70
CA GLY A 35 -22.49 19.67 24.33
C GLY A 35 -22.13 18.45 25.20
N LYS A 36 -22.07 18.65 26.53
CA LYS A 36 -21.90 17.63 27.58
C LYS A 36 -23.10 16.72 27.68
N SER A 37 -22.92 15.44 27.93
CA SER A 37 -23.46 14.72 29.10
C SER A 37 -23.12 13.24 29.06
N GLY A 38 -22.62 12.74 30.17
CA GLY A 38 -22.30 11.37 30.40
C GLY A 38 -23.53 10.49 30.67
N VAL A 39 -23.33 9.21 30.46
CA VAL A 39 -23.94 8.14 31.27
C VAL A 39 -23.03 6.92 31.26
N HIS A 40 -22.74 6.46 32.46
CA HIS A 40 -22.13 5.17 32.72
C HIS A 40 -22.99 4.04 32.12
N ALA A 41 -22.36 3.12 31.39
CA ALA A 41 -22.95 1.80 31.17
C ALA A 41 -21.85 0.75 31.33
N MET A 42 -22.17 -0.20 32.15
CA MET A 42 -21.38 -1.29 32.69
C MET A 42 -20.66 -2.12 31.63
N ALA A 43 -19.42 -2.45 31.95
CA ALA A 43 -18.64 -3.45 31.25
C ALA A 43 -19.34 -4.83 31.31
N ALA A 44 -19.86 -5.26 30.18
CA ALA A 44 -20.10 -6.67 29.93
C ALA A 44 -18.81 -7.24 29.34
N SER A 45 -18.13 -8.09 30.09
CA SER A 45 -16.99 -8.89 29.63
C SER A 45 -17.46 -9.83 28.52
N ALA A 46 -17.41 -9.36 27.29
CA ALA A 46 -17.48 -10.25 26.15
C ALA A 46 -16.11 -10.93 26.04
N ARG A 47 -16.07 -12.25 26.20
CA ARG A 47 -14.95 -13.09 25.78
C ARG A 47 -14.63 -12.70 24.34
N PRO A 48 -13.35 -12.48 23.97
CA PRO A 48 -13.01 -12.36 22.56
C PRO A 48 -13.40 -13.70 21.91
N ALA A 49 -14.39 -13.65 21.02
CA ALA A 49 -14.55 -14.67 20.01
C ALA A 49 -13.19 -14.78 19.29
N ALA A 50 -12.77 -16.00 18.97
CA ALA A 50 -11.59 -16.26 18.19
C ALA A 50 -11.57 -15.23 17.03
N SER A 51 -10.63 -14.31 17.07
CA SER A 51 -10.48 -13.31 16.03
C SER A 51 -10.10 -14.08 14.77
N ASP A 52 -11.04 -14.25 13.83
CA ASP A 52 -10.65 -14.44 12.45
C ASP A 52 -9.66 -13.30 12.17
N GLU A 53 -8.38 -13.61 12.04
CA GLU A 53 -7.34 -12.63 11.80
C GLU A 53 -7.64 -11.93 10.47
N GLN A 54 -8.34 -10.82 10.58
CA GLN A 54 -8.71 -10.02 9.42
C GLN A 54 -8.21 -8.58 9.59
N THR A 55 -7.68 -8.05 8.51
CA THR A 55 -7.36 -6.63 8.40
C THR A 55 -8.46 -5.94 7.61
N GLU A 56 -9.09 -4.93 8.20
CA GLU A 56 -10.10 -4.12 7.54
C GLU A 56 -9.56 -2.73 7.24
N ILE A 57 -9.69 -2.30 5.98
CA ILE A 57 -9.17 -1.04 5.47
C ILE A 57 -10.33 -0.25 4.87
N ALA A 58 -10.57 0.97 5.36
CA ALA A 58 -11.53 1.88 4.75
C ALA A 58 -10.91 2.62 3.55
N ARG A 59 -11.76 3.04 2.60
CA ARG A 59 -11.31 3.96 1.55
C ARG A 59 -10.95 5.31 2.18
N ASP A 60 -9.89 5.91 1.68
CA ASP A 60 -9.54 7.28 2.01
C ASP A 60 -10.42 8.30 1.24
N GLU A 61 -10.22 9.59 1.49
CA GLU A 61 -10.96 10.67 0.84
C GLU A 61 -10.80 10.70 -0.69
N SER A 62 -9.74 10.09 -1.21
CA SER A 62 -9.50 9.91 -2.65
C SER A 62 -10.15 8.64 -3.23
N GLY A 63 -10.85 7.87 -2.39
CA GLY A 63 -11.48 6.61 -2.77
C GLY A 63 -10.50 5.43 -2.89
N GLN A 64 -9.28 5.57 -2.36
CA GLN A 64 -8.23 4.55 -2.42
C GLN A 64 -8.13 3.77 -1.10
N PHE A 65 -7.59 2.55 -1.18
CA PHE A 65 -7.26 1.75 -0.01
C PHE A 65 -5.77 1.91 0.33
N ARG A 66 -5.50 2.45 1.52
CA ARG A 66 -4.13 2.61 2.03
C ARG A 66 -3.97 1.86 3.33
N LEU A 67 -2.81 1.25 3.51
CA LEU A 67 -2.46 0.54 4.74
C LEU A 67 -1.03 0.88 5.17
N THR A 68 -0.75 0.63 6.43
CA THR A 68 0.61 0.65 6.98
C THR A 68 1.03 -0.79 7.25
N ALA A 69 2.21 -1.15 6.79
CA ALA A 69 2.84 -2.43 7.05
C ALA A 69 4.27 -2.21 7.57
N GLN A 70 4.81 -3.18 8.28
CA GLN A 70 6.23 -3.15 8.66
C GLN A 70 7.07 -3.84 7.60
N VAL A 71 8.10 -3.14 7.16
CA VAL A 71 9.11 -3.63 6.24
C VAL A 71 10.46 -3.57 6.94
N ASN A 72 11.11 -4.72 7.13
CA ASN A 72 12.36 -4.86 7.85
C ASN A 72 12.32 -4.23 9.27
N GLY A 73 11.11 -4.24 9.90
CA GLY A 73 10.88 -3.68 11.23
C GLY A 73 10.59 -2.18 11.27
N GLN A 74 10.44 -1.53 10.14
CA GLN A 74 10.08 -0.11 10.03
C GLN A 74 8.72 0.05 9.35
N ASP A 75 7.91 1.00 9.81
CA ASP A 75 6.59 1.27 9.25
C ASP A 75 6.70 1.93 7.88
N ALA A 76 5.98 1.39 6.92
CA ALA A 76 5.84 1.95 5.58
C ALA A 76 4.37 2.00 5.15
N ARG A 77 3.99 3.06 4.44
CA ARG A 77 2.63 3.21 3.91
C ARG A 77 2.57 2.71 2.49
N PHE A 78 1.49 1.99 2.19
CA PHE A 78 1.23 1.42 0.88
C PHE A 78 -0.16 1.81 0.37
N LEU A 79 -0.23 2.06 -0.91
CA LEU A 79 -1.48 2.04 -1.67
C LEU A 79 -1.72 0.61 -2.14
N VAL A 80 -2.89 0.05 -1.87
CA VAL A 80 -3.27 -1.26 -2.42
C VAL A 80 -3.60 -1.08 -3.90
N ASP A 81 -2.77 -1.66 -4.75
CA ASP A 81 -2.89 -1.56 -6.22
C ASP A 81 -3.00 -2.94 -6.85
N THR A 82 -4.23 -3.32 -7.22
CA THR A 82 -4.49 -4.60 -7.90
C THR A 82 -4.01 -4.61 -9.36
N GLY A 83 -3.62 -3.47 -9.91
CA GLY A 83 -3.01 -3.33 -11.23
C GLY A 83 -1.48 -3.51 -11.21
N ALA A 84 -0.86 -3.48 -10.05
CA ALA A 84 0.57 -3.74 -9.90
C ALA A 84 0.82 -5.25 -9.70
N ASP A 85 1.78 -5.81 -10.43
CA ASP A 85 2.11 -7.22 -10.32
C ASP A 85 2.84 -7.55 -9.01
N MET A 86 3.70 -6.64 -8.54
CA MET A 86 4.54 -6.85 -7.36
C MET A 86 4.51 -5.63 -6.44
N VAL A 87 5.12 -5.76 -5.27
CA VAL A 87 5.36 -4.62 -4.36
C VAL A 87 6.27 -3.64 -5.06
N ALA A 88 5.89 -2.35 -5.05
CA ALA A 88 6.75 -1.29 -5.55
C ALA A 88 7.05 -0.29 -4.44
N LEU A 89 8.31 0.12 -4.35
CA LEU A 89 8.80 1.08 -3.36
C LEU A 89 9.29 2.34 -4.07
N THR A 90 9.11 3.47 -3.41
CA THR A 90 9.82 4.70 -3.79
C THR A 90 11.30 4.55 -3.46
N VAL A 91 12.16 5.29 -4.14
CA VAL A 91 13.62 5.31 -3.86
C VAL A 91 13.88 5.79 -2.42
N GLU A 92 13.11 6.77 -1.97
CA GLU A 92 13.24 7.33 -0.61
C GLU A 92 12.88 6.31 0.46
N ASP A 93 11.70 5.67 0.32
CA ASP A 93 11.27 4.68 1.30
C ASP A 93 12.16 3.44 1.30
N ALA A 94 12.61 2.98 0.14
CA ALA A 94 13.54 1.85 0.07
C ALA A 94 14.80 2.11 0.93
N ARG A 95 15.39 3.30 0.82
CA ARG A 95 16.56 3.68 1.64
C ARG A 95 16.21 3.78 3.12
N ASN A 96 15.09 4.39 3.46
CA ASN A 96 14.62 4.52 4.84
C ASN A 96 14.37 3.15 5.49
N LEU A 97 13.93 2.16 4.70
CA LEU A 97 13.66 0.78 5.13
C LEU A 97 14.92 -0.10 5.19
N GLY A 98 16.10 0.49 4.99
CA GLY A 98 17.38 -0.23 5.01
C GLY A 98 17.61 -1.14 3.81
N ILE A 99 16.88 -0.91 2.71
CA ILE A 99 17.09 -1.64 1.46
C ILE A 99 18.16 -0.90 0.66
N ASP A 100 19.28 -1.58 0.42
CA ASP A 100 20.37 -1.02 -0.37
C ASP A 100 19.95 -0.92 -1.84
N VAL A 101 19.99 0.29 -2.36
CA VAL A 101 19.61 0.60 -3.74
C VAL A 101 20.76 1.31 -4.43
N ASP A 102 21.43 0.60 -5.32
CA ASP A 102 22.44 1.17 -6.17
C ASP A 102 21.79 1.95 -7.33
N PRO A 103 22.01 3.28 -7.42
CA PRO A 103 21.47 4.08 -8.51
C PRO A 103 21.90 3.60 -9.92
N GLU A 104 23.04 2.93 -10.03
CA GLU A 104 23.54 2.41 -11.31
C GLU A 104 22.82 1.11 -11.73
N SER A 105 22.13 0.43 -10.78
CA SER A 105 21.36 -0.80 -11.04
C SER A 105 19.98 -0.56 -11.67
N PHE A 106 19.59 0.71 -11.83
CA PHE A 106 18.27 1.03 -12.42
C PHE A 106 18.27 0.77 -13.93
N GLU A 107 17.39 -0.13 -14.35
CA GLU A 107 17.20 -0.50 -15.75
C GLU A 107 15.84 -0.03 -16.27
N PRO A 108 15.68 0.15 -17.59
CA PRO A 108 14.37 0.36 -18.19
C PRO A 108 13.50 -0.87 -18.00
N ILE A 109 12.38 -0.71 -17.25
CA ILE A 109 11.47 -1.81 -16.93
C ILE A 109 10.12 -1.71 -17.64
N GLY A 110 9.84 -0.60 -18.26
CA GLY A 110 8.57 -0.37 -18.97
C GLY A 110 8.44 1.05 -19.49
N ARG A 111 7.25 1.35 -19.99
CA ARG A 111 6.86 2.70 -20.42
C ARG A 111 5.63 3.15 -19.64
N SER A 112 5.68 4.38 -19.15
CA SER A 112 4.54 5.08 -18.54
C SER A 112 4.14 6.26 -19.44
N ALA A 113 3.06 6.94 -19.07
CA ALA A 113 2.65 8.17 -19.77
C ALA A 113 3.70 9.29 -19.68
N SER A 114 4.54 9.27 -18.63
CA SER A 114 5.64 10.22 -18.41
C SER A 114 6.97 9.82 -19.07
N GLY A 115 7.04 8.66 -19.75
CA GLY A 115 8.24 8.20 -20.44
C GLY A 115 8.67 6.79 -20.03
N VAL A 116 9.97 6.51 -20.15
CA VAL A 116 10.55 5.23 -19.77
C VAL A 116 10.60 5.13 -18.24
N ALA A 117 9.92 4.12 -17.69
CA ALA A 117 10.01 3.79 -16.27
C ALA A 117 11.33 3.04 -16.02
N ARG A 118 12.11 3.49 -15.04
CA ARG A 118 13.35 2.83 -14.61
C ARG A 118 13.18 2.31 -13.18
N GLY A 119 13.78 1.17 -12.91
CA GLY A 119 13.72 0.55 -11.59
C GLY A 119 14.71 -0.57 -11.42
N THR A 120 14.83 -1.05 -10.20
CA THR A 120 15.65 -2.20 -9.86
C THR A 120 14.87 -3.16 -8.98
N VAL A 121 15.04 -4.45 -9.19
CA VAL A 121 14.43 -5.49 -8.36
C VAL A 121 15.23 -5.63 -7.09
N VAL A 122 14.53 -5.64 -5.97
CA VAL A 122 15.10 -5.80 -4.63
C VAL A 122 14.35 -6.90 -3.88
N ARG A 123 14.92 -7.34 -2.76
CA ARG A 123 14.27 -8.29 -1.87
C ARG A 123 14.06 -7.67 -0.49
N ILE A 124 12.83 -7.76 -0.01
CA ILE A 124 12.45 -7.39 1.35
C ILE A 124 12.60 -8.64 2.21
N ASP A 125 13.45 -8.59 3.24
CA ASP A 125 13.69 -9.74 4.11
C ASP A 125 12.44 -10.10 4.92
N ARG A 126 11.74 -9.07 5.45
CA ARG A 126 10.54 -9.25 6.26
C ARG A 126 9.50 -8.19 5.96
N PHE A 127 8.32 -8.64 5.61
CA PHE A 127 7.12 -7.81 5.45
C PHE A 127 6.05 -8.31 6.43
N GLN A 128 5.49 -7.42 7.26
CA GLN A 128 4.48 -7.77 8.25
C GLN A 128 3.26 -6.86 8.11
N LEU A 129 2.07 -7.47 8.06
CA LEU A 129 0.79 -6.77 8.07
C LEU A 129 -0.12 -7.40 9.13
N GLY A 130 -0.38 -6.65 10.21
CA GLY A 130 -1.01 -7.21 11.40
C GLY A 130 -0.17 -8.36 11.95
N ASP A 131 -0.78 -9.52 12.14
CA ASP A 131 -0.11 -10.73 12.64
C ASP A 131 0.50 -11.57 11.50
N ALA A 132 0.22 -11.25 10.24
CA ALA A 132 0.77 -11.97 9.10
C ALA A 132 2.20 -11.49 8.77
N GLU A 133 3.15 -12.43 8.76
CA GLU A 133 4.56 -12.18 8.39
C GLU A 133 4.92 -12.93 7.09
N PHE A 134 5.60 -12.23 6.20
CA PHE A 134 6.11 -12.75 4.94
C PHE A 134 7.61 -12.49 4.83
N ARG A 135 8.35 -13.50 4.42
CA ARG A 135 9.79 -13.41 4.21
C ARG A 135 10.11 -13.48 2.72
N ASP A 136 11.27 -12.93 2.37
CA ASP A 136 11.81 -12.97 1.02
C ASP A 136 10.81 -12.46 -0.02
N VAL A 137 10.26 -11.25 0.23
CA VAL A 137 9.29 -10.64 -0.68
C VAL A 137 10.01 -9.91 -1.79
N ASP A 138 9.83 -10.36 -3.02
CA ASP A 138 10.35 -9.64 -4.19
C ASP A 138 9.59 -8.33 -4.37
N ALA A 139 10.33 -7.25 -4.53
CA ALA A 139 9.82 -5.91 -4.73
C ALA A 139 10.62 -5.21 -5.83
N ILE A 140 10.10 -4.10 -6.31
CA ILE A 140 10.79 -3.25 -7.28
C ILE A 140 10.89 -1.84 -6.72
N VAL A 141 12.06 -1.23 -6.82
CA VAL A 141 12.24 0.20 -6.53
C VAL A 141 12.14 0.96 -7.83
N LEU A 142 11.26 1.96 -7.88
CA LEU A 142 10.94 2.72 -9.09
C LEU A 142 11.35 4.18 -8.97
N GLU A 143 12.04 4.68 -9.99
CA GLU A 143 12.29 6.13 -10.12
C GLU A 143 10.98 6.87 -10.38
N GLY A 144 10.79 8.00 -9.68
CA GLY A 144 9.63 8.86 -9.86
C GLY A 144 8.30 8.30 -9.32
N LEU A 145 8.32 7.18 -8.60
CA LEU A 145 7.13 6.68 -7.91
C LEU A 145 6.78 7.60 -6.73
N GLY A 146 5.54 8.05 -6.65
CA GLY A 146 5.09 8.99 -5.62
C GLY A 146 4.58 8.34 -4.32
N THR A 147 4.31 7.04 -4.32
CA THR A 147 3.84 6.28 -3.15
C THR A 147 4.13 4.80 -3.35
N ASN A 148 4.41 4.08 -2.26
CA ASN A 148 4.61 2.63 -2.35
C ASN A 148 3.32 1.93 -2.76
N LEU A 149 3.45 0.86 -3.53
CA LEU A 149 2.33 0.05 -4.01
C LEU A 149 2.40 -1.35 -3.42
N LEU A 150 1.26 -1.84 -2.97
CA LEU A 150 1.06 -3.23 -2.57
C LEU A 150 0.40 -3.99 -3.72
N GLY A 151 1.21 -4.72 -4.49
CA GLY A 151 0.78 -5.40 -5.69
C GLY A 151 0.30 -6.83 -5.46
N GLN A 152 -0.13 -7.46 -6.55
CA GLN A 152 -0.78 -8.77 -6.54
C GLN A 152 0.11 -9.90 -6.02
N SER A 153 1.43 -9.83 -6.21
CA SER A 153 2.35 -10.88 -5.72
C SER A 153 2.21 -11.10 -4.21
N LEU A 154 2.04 -10.01 -3.44
CA LEU A 154 1.86 -10.08 -2.01
C LEU A 154 0.39 -10.21 -1.61
N LEU A 155 -0.54 -9.52 -2.30
CA LEU A 155 -1.97 -9.63 -2.03
C LEU A 155 -2.46 -11.08 -2.08
N ARG A 156 -1.97 -11.90 -3.04
CA ARG A 156 -2.29 -13.33 -3.12
C ARG A 156 -1.75 -14.15 -1.94
N ARG A 157 -0.66 -13.70 -1.31
CA ARG A 157 -0.08 -14.36 -0.13
C ARG A 157 -0.79 -13.98 1.17
N LEU A 158 -1.43 -12.81 1.20
CA LEU A 158 -2.19 -12.34 2.36
C LEU A 158 -3.44 -13.18 2.65
N GLY A 159 -3.94 -13.91 1.66
CA GLY A 159 -5.13 -14.74 1.78
C GLY A 159 -6.30 -14.20 0.97
N LYS A 160 -7.50 -14.22 1.53
CA LYS A 160 -8.69 -13.78 0.81
C LYS A 160 -8.90 -12.28 0.95
N VAL A 161 -8.85 -11.56 -0.16
CA VAL A 161 -9.13 -10.12 -0.23
C VAL A 161 -10.54 -9.90 -0.80
N GLU A 162 -11.41 -9.25 -0.04
CA GLU A 162 -12.78 -8.93 -0.43
C GLU A 162 -13.02 -7.43 -0.37
N MET A 163 -13.69 -6.87 -1.39
CA MET A 163 -14.18 -5.50 -1.37
C MET A 163 -15.67 -5.50 -1.01
N ARG A 164 -16.03 -4.73 0.02
CA ARG A 164 -17.41 -4.58 0.50
C ARG A 164 -17.75 -3.11 0.63
N GLY A 165 -18.31 -2.53 -0.44
CA GLY A 165 -18.57 -1.09 -0.49
C GLY A 165 -17.28 -0.28 -0.31
N ASP A 166 -17.22 0.54 0.74
CA ASP A 166 -16.07 1.40 1.05
C ASP A 166 -15.01 0.72 1.94
N ARG A 167 -15.08 -0.60 2.08
CA ARG A 167 -14.13 -1.37 2.90
C ARG A 167 -13.48 -2.48 2.10
N MET A 168 -12.22 -2.70 2.37
CA MET A 168 -11.47 -3.88 1.95
C MET A 168 -11.22 -4.75 3.17
N VAL A 169 -11.54 -6.03 3.09
CA VAL A 169 -11.32 -7.01 4.15
C VAL A 169 -10.31 -8.03 3.66
N ILE A 170 -9.20 -8.15 4.37
CA ILE A 170 -8.16 -9.14 4.13
C ILE A 170 -8.27 -10.18 5.24
N ARG A 171 -8.59 -11.42 4.87
CA ARG A 171 -8.57 -12.56 5.80
C ARG A 171 -7.28 -13.32 5.60
N HIS A 172 -6.48 -13.35 6.65
CA HIS A 172 -5.23 -14.08 6.66
C HIS A 172 -5.51 -15.60 6.65
N SER A 173 -4.73 -16.36 5.90
CA SER A 173 -4.88 -17.83 5.78
C SER A 173 -3.84 -18.56 6.63
#